data_5c93197d8688bd6116b951a91ec44879
#
_entry.id   5c93197d8688bd6116b951a91ec44879
#
_cell.length_a   1.000
_cell.length_b   1.000
_cell.length_c   1.000
_cell.angle_alpha   90.00
_cell.angle_beta   90.00
_cell.angle_gamma   90.00
#
_symmetry.space_group_name_H-M   'P 1'
#
loop_
_entity.id
_entity.type
_entity.pdbx_description
1 polymer ?
#
loop_
_entity_poly.entity_id
_entity_poly.type
_entity_poly.pdbx_seq_one_letter_code
_entity_poly.pdbx_strand_id
1 'polypeptide(L)'
;NRLGVYSANVPSVFITHQLNVLSGNTSWLTTKLHLRYVSKFNTCWVPDVAGVENLSGKLGHIEKSNKQIKYIGPLSRIEKKSLPIKYDLLVLLSGPEPQRTLLEKRLIKELEKSEKEILFVKGIIEPTQQNEKRNSITYYNFMNSEELGTALNESDVVLCRSGYTTVMDLAKLEKKAFF
;
A
#
# COMPACT_ATOMS: atom_id res chain seq x y z
N ASN A 1 -12.53 -16.67 -19.73
CA ASN A 1 -12.67 -17.06 -18.34
C ASN A 1 -12.83 -15.82 -17.46
N ARG A 2 -14.04 -15.57 -16.89
CA ARG A 2 -14.35 -14.37 -16.09
C ARG A 2 -13.63 -14.35 -14.72
N LEU A 3 -13.00 -15.45 -14.32
CA LEU A 3 -12.37 -15.64 -13.01
C LEU A 3 -10.84 -15.63 -13.07
N GLY A 4 -10.26 -15.06 -14.11
CA GLY A 4 -8.83 -14.95 -14.27
C GLY A 4 -8.23 -15.92 -15.27
N VAL A 5 -6.91 -15.95 -15.33
CA VAL A 5 -6.12 -16.62 -16.36
C VAL A 5 -5.77 -18.06 -15.96
N TYR A 6 -6.61 -18.73 -15.16
CA TYR A 6 -6.37 -20.12 -14.80
C TYR A 6 -6.47 -21.03 -16.04
N SER A 7 -5.44 -21.80 -16.27
CA SER A 7 -5.38 -22.85 -17.28
C SER A 7 -4.79 -24.13 -16.66
N ALA A 8 -5.40 -25.26 -16.90
CA ALA A 8 -4.90 -26.55 -16.43
C ALA A 8 -3.59 -26.96 -17.11
N ASN A 9 -3.34 -26.45 -18.32
CA ASN A 9 -2.20 -26.83 -19.16
C ASN A 9 -1.00 -25.89 -19.06
N VAL A 10 -1.14 -24.78 -18.34
CA VAL A 10 -0.07 -23.79 -18.16
C VAL A 10 0.14 -23.55 -16.66
N PRO A 11 1.40 -23.66 -16.17
CA PRO A 11 1.69 -23.34 -14.78
C PRO A 11 1.23 -21.92 -14.46
N SER A 12 0.47 -21.78 -13.38
CA SER A 12 -0.16 -20.51 -13.00
C SER A 12 0.08 -20.18 -11.54
N VAL A 13 0.32 -18.90 -11.26
CA VAL A 13 0.55 -18.35 -9.93
C VAL A 13 -0.56 -17.38 -9.58
N PHE A 14 -1.13 -17.52 -8.41
CA PHE A 14 -2.03 -16.54 -7.83
C PHE A 14 -1.27 -15.65 -6.84
N ILE A 15 -1.31 -14.35 -7.02
CA ILE A 15 -0.63 -13.41 -6.11
C ILE A 15 -1.68 -12.67 -5.29
N THR A 16 -1.60 -12.77 -3.97
CA THR A 16 -2.50 -12.07 -3.06
C THR A 16 -1.87 -11.87 -1.69
N HIS A 17 -2.17 -10.76 -1.05
CA HIS A 17 -1.90 -10.52 0.37
C HIS A 17 -3.11 -10.86 1.27
N GLN A 18 -4.22 -11.32 0.67
CA GLN A 18 -5.44 -11.67 1.38
C GLN A 18 -5.75 -13.16 1.20
N LEU A 19 -5.31 -13.96 2.14
CA LEU A 19 -5.69 -15.37 2.23
C LEU A 19 -6.99 -15.55 3.02
N ASN A 20 -7.20 -14.70 4.03
CA ASN A 20 -8.43 -14.64 4.81
C ASN A 20 -9.30 -13.47 4.34
N VAL A 21 -10.60 -13.72 4.24
CA VAL A 21 -11.60 -12.70 3.94
C VAL A 21 -12.32 -12.32 5.23
N LEU A 22 -12.05 -11.12 5.75
CA LEU A 22 -12.64 -10.63 6.99
C LEU A 22 -13.99 -9.98 6.68
N SER A 23 -15.07 -10.76 6.70
CA SER A 23 -16.46 -10.34 6.40
C SER A 23 -17.40 -10.49 7.61
N GLY A 24 -16.88 -10.22 8.80
CA GLY A 24 -17.64 -10.37 10.05
C GLY A 24 -18.05 -11.82 10.30
N ASN A 25 -19.31 -12.08 10.61
CA ASN A 25 -19.80 -13.41 11.00
C ASN A 25 -19.71 -14.48 9.88
N THR A 26 -19.49 -14.07 8.63
CA THR A 26 -19.37 -14.99 7.48
C THR A 26 -17.94 -15.23 7.03
N SER A 27 -16.95 -14.69 7.75
CA SER A 27 -15.53 -14.73 7.39
C SER A 27 -15.00 -16.13 7.11
N TRP A 28 -15.43 -17.14 7.88
CA TRP A 28 -14.99 -18.53 7.71
C TRP A 28 -15.46 -19.13 6.37
N LEU A 29 -16.71 -18.84 5.98
CA LEU A 29 -17.28 -19.36 4.73
C LEU A 29 -16.64 -18.68 3.50
N THR A 30 -16.52 -17.35 3.54
CA THR A 30 -15.90 -16.57 2.46
C THR A 30 -14.42 -16.91 2.31
N THR A 31 -13.68 -17.08 3.40
CA THR A 31 -12.29 -17.56 3.39
C THR A 31 -12.20 -18.96 2.78
N LYS A 32 -13.08 -19.90 3.17
CA LYS A 32 -13.08 -21.25 2.61
C LYS A 32 -13.32 -21.27 1.10
N LEU A 33 -14.27 -20.46 0.61
CA LEU A 33 -14.53 -20.32 -0.83
C LEU A 33 -13.33 -19.68 -1.56
N HIS A 34 -12.74 -18.65 -0.98
CA HIS A 34 -11.56 -18.00 -1.53
C HIS A 34 -10.37 -18.97 -1.64
N LEU A 35 -10.06 -19.70 -0.57
CA LEU A 35 -8.97 -20.68 -0.58
C LEU A 35 -9.23 -21.84 -1.56
N ARG A 36 -10.49 -22.26 -1.73
CA ARG A 36 -10.85 -23.23 -2.77
C ARG A 36 -10.60 -22.69 -4.18
N TYR A 37 -10.79 -21.39 -4.40
CA TYR A 37 -10.43 -20.76 -5.66
C TYR A 37 -8.90 -20.69 -5.84
N VAL A 38 -8.17 -20.25 -4.83
CA VAL A 38 -6.70 -20.18 -4.80
C VAL A 38 -6.08 -21.56 -5.08
N SER A 39 -6.67 -22.64 -4.54
CA SER A 39 -6.14 -24.01 -4.71
C SER A 39 -6.20 -24.53 -6.15
N LYS A 40 -6.87 -23.84 -7.08
CA LYS A 40 -6.85 -24.18 -8.50
C LYS A 40 -5.54 -23.80 -9.20
N PHE A 41 -4.77 -22.88 -8.62
CA PHE A 41 -3.47 -22.46 -9.14
C PHE A 41 -2.37 -23.38 -8.65
N ASN A 42 -1.28 -23.48 -9.39
CA ASN A 42 -0.13 -24.31 -9.01
C ASN A 42 0.56 -23.81 -7.75
N THR A 43 0.58 -22.48 -7.57
CA THR A 43 1.21 -21.81 -6.43
C THR A 43 0.46 -20.52 -6.12
N CYS A 44 0.40 -20.17 -4.84
CA CYS A 44 -0.04 -18.87 -4.37
C CYS A 44 1.16 -18.12 -3.77
N TRP A 45 1.45 -16.95 -4.30
CA TRP A 45 2.49 -16.07 -3.75
C TRP A 45 1.86 -14.98 -2.89
N VAL A 46 2.38 -14.89 -1.67
CA VAL A 46 1.98 -13.86 -0.72
C VAL A 46 3.14 -12.86 -0.60
N PRO A 47 2.94 -11.59 -1.01
CA PRO A 47 3.97 -10.57 -0.90
C PRO A 47 4.11 -10.07 0.54
N ASP A 48 4.57 -10.95 1.40
CA ASP A 48 4.79 -10.74 2.83
C ASP A 48 5.87 -11.70 3.33
N VAL A 49 6.30 -11.54 4.57
CA VAL A 49 7.20 -12.49 5.24
C VAL A 49 6.39 -13.54 5.99
N ALA A 50 6.92 -14.76 6.03
CA ALA A 50 6.36 -15.80 6.89
C ALA A 50 6.71 -15.51 8.36
N GLY A 51 5.74 -15.61 9.26
CA GLY A 51 6.00 -15.48 10.70
C GLY A 51 5.31 -14.29 11.36
N VAL A 52 5.80 -13.91 12.55
CA VAL A 52 5.12 -12.91 13.41
C VAL A 52 5.37 -11.47 12.99
N GLU A 53 6.51 -11.19 12.37
CA GLU A 53 6.88 -9.85 11.90
C GLU A 53 6.39 -9.59 10.47
N ASN A 54 5.13 -9.92 10.22
CA ASN A 54 4.52 -9.76 8.91
C ASN A 54 3.73 -8.44 8.79
N LEU A 55 3.48 -8.00 7.55
CA LEU A 55 2.80 -6.75 7.25
C LEU A 55 1.28 -6.90 7.14
N SER A 56 0.80 -8.08 6.72
CA SER A 56 -0.62 -8.32 6.42
C SER A 56 -1.42 -8.85 7.62
N GLY A 57 -0.76 -9.19 8.71
CA GLY A 57 -1.41 -9.75 9.88
C GLY A 57 -2.27 -10.98 9.55
N LYS A 58 -3.44 -11.05 10.14
CA LYS A 58 -4.39 -12.16 9.90
C LYS A 58 -4.91 -12.23 8.46
N LEU A 59 -4.79 -11.16 7.67
CA LEU A 59 -5.28 -11.18 6.28
C LEU A 59 -4.46 -12.12 5.39
N GLY A 60 -3.14 -12.06 5.49
CA GLY A 60 -2.22 -12.84 4.66
C GLY A 60 -1.75 -14.14 5.27
N HIS A 61 -2.17 -14.47 6.48
CA HIS A 61 -1.66 -15.65 7.19
C HIS A 61 -2.79 -16.60 7.59
N ILE A 62 -2.59 -17.89 7.31
CA ILE A 62 -3.51 -18.98 7.67
C ILE A 62 -2.84 -19.92 8.65
N GLU A 63 -3.61 -20.40 9.63
CA GLU A 63 -3.10 -21.29 10.68
C GLU A 63 -2.64 -22.65 10.16
N LYS A 64 -3.28 -23.14 9.09
CA LYS A 64 -2.94 -24.44 8.49
C LYS A 64 -1.92 -24.27 7.39
N SER A 65 -0.78 -24.93 7.53
CA SER A 65 0.25 -24.99 6.49
C SER A 65 -0.34 -25.51 5.17
N ASN A 66 -0.15 -24.76 4.10
CA ASN A 66 -0.51 -25.16 2.76
C ASN A 66 0.75 -25.06 1.88
N LYS A 67 1.22 -26.21 1.36
CA LYS A 67 2.44 -26.29 0.54
C LYS A 67 2.40 -25.46 -0.75
N GLN A 68 1.21 -25.06 -1.21
CA GLN A 68 1.03 -24.20 -2.38
C GLN A 68 1.29 -22.72 -2.06
N ILE A 69 1.28 -22.32 -0.79
CA ILE A 69 1.48 -20.92 -0.38
C ILE A 69 2.97 -20.67 -0.17
N LYS A 70 3.48 -19.64 -0.85
CA LYS A 70 4.86 -19.16 -0.71
C LYS A 70 4.86 -17.69 -0.32
N TYR A 71 5.48 -17.36 0.79
CA TYR A 71 5.77 -16.00 1.19
C TYR A 71 7.02 -15.55 0.46
N ILE A 72 6.93 -14.44 -0.30
CA ILE A 72 7.99 -13.98 -1.21
C ILE A 72 8.64 -12.66 -0.75
N GLY A 73 8.29 -12.19 0.45
CA GLY A 73 8.71 -10.89 0.96
C GLY A 73 7.89 -9.74 0.39
N PRO A 74 8.02 -8.53 0.97
CA PRO A 74 7.35 -7.32 0.47
C PRO A 74 7.77 -7.01 -0.97
N LEU A 75 6.79 -6.71 -1.82
CA LEU A 75 7.01 -6.28 -3.19
C LEU A 75 6.97 -4.75 -3.27
N SER A 76 8.10 -4.13 -3.49
CA SER A 76 8.20 -2.71 -3.75
C SER A 76 9.14 -2.46 -4.93
N ARG A 77 8.76 -1.52 -5.80
CA ARG A 77 9.62 -1.01 -6.88
C ARG A 77 10.49 0.18 -6.45
N ILE A 78 10.28 0.66 -5.21
CA ILE A 78 11.01 1.79 -4.66
C ILE A 78 12.26 1.26 -3.94
N GLU A 79 13.38 1.89 -4.20
CA GLU A 79 14.64 1.58 -3.56
C GLU A 79 14.99 2.60 -2.48
N LYS A 80 15.59 2.13 -1.39
CA LYS A 80 16.10 2.98 -0.33
C LYS A 80 17.35 3.70 -0.84
N LYS A 81 17.31 5.04 -0.81
CA LYS A 81 18.41 5.92 -1.20
C LYS A 81 18.78 6.80 -0.02
N SER A 82 20.07 7.06 0.14
CA SER A 82 20.54 8.03 1.14
C SER A 82 20.49 9.43 0.53
N LEU A 83 19.33 10.07 0.65
CA LEU A 83 19.09 11.43 0.21
C LEU A 83 18.97 12.37 1.43
N PRO A 84 19.33 13.66 1.29
CA PRO A 84 19.09 14.63 2.34
C PRO A 84 17.58 14.78 2.58
N ILE A 85 17.18 14.87 3.84
CA ILE A 85 15.79 15.11 4.21
C ILE A 85 15.42 16.56 3.84
N LYS A 86 14.38 16.71 3.03
CA LYS A 86 13.81 17.99 2.59
C LYS A 86 12.49 18.31 3.26
N TYR A 87 11.74 17.26 3.62
CA TYR A 87 10.41 17.39 4.18
C TYR A 87 10.34 16.71 5.55
N ASP A 88 9.84 17.43 6.53
CA ASP A 88 9.54 16.86 7.85
C ASP A 88 8.42 15.82 7.77
N LEU A 89 7.44 16.07 6.87
CA LEU A 89 6.26 15.23 6.70
C LEU A 89 5.90 15.11 5.21
N LEU A 90 5.72 13.87 4.75
CA LEU A 90 5.02 13.55 3.51
C LEU A 90 3.58 13.09 3.84
N VAL A 91 2.59 13.82 3.34
CA VAL A 91 1.20 13.36 3.34
C VAL A 91 0.91 12.70 2.00
N LEU A 92 0.57 11.42 2.03
CA LEU A 92 0.28 10.64 0.82
C LEU A 92 -1.16 10.11 0.88
N LEU A 93 -2.07 10.79 0.19
CA LEU A 93 -3.46 10.39 0.12
C LEU A 93 -3.72 9.40 -1.00
N SER A 94 -4.66 8.50 -0.75
CA SER A 94 -5.14 7.51 -1.71
C SER A 94 -6.52 7.00 -1.31
N GLY A 95 -7.14 6.22 -2.17
CA GLY A 95 -8.39 5.53 -1.89
C GLY A 95 -9.63 6.21 -2.50
N PRO A 96 -10.82 5.63 -2.26
CA PRO A 96 -12.05 6.05 -2.93
C PRO A 96 -12.58 7.37 -2.39
N GLU A 97 -13.36 8.04 -3.24
CA GLU A 97 -14.20 9.17 -2.85
C GLU A 97 -15.47 8.66 -2.11
N PRO A 98 -16.02 9.44 -1.19
CA PRO A 98 -15.62 10.79 -0.75
C PRO A 98 -14.57 10.79 0.39
N GLN A 99 -14.15 9.62 0.88
CA GLN A 99 -13.28 9.51 2.07
C GLN A 99 -11.92 10.20 1.86
N ARG A 100 -11.35 10.10 0.65
CA ARG A 100 -10.09 10.76 0.31
C ARG A 100 -10.23 12.28 0.44
N THR A 101 -11.27 12.88 -0.18
CA THR A 101 -11.52 14.34 -0.13
C THR A 101 -11.84 14.83 1.28
N LEU A 102 -12.57 14.05 2.07
CA LEU A 102 -12.85 14.41 3.47
C LEU A 102 -11.58 14.44 4.32
N LEU A 103 -10.71 13.45 4.14
CA LEU A 103 -9.42 13.41 4.82
C LEU A 103 -8.50 14.55 4.37
N GLU A 104 -8.44 14.84 3.06
CA GLU A 104 -7.69 15.95 2.50
C GLU A 104 -8.07 17.28 3.16
N LYS A 105 -9.36 17.61 3.18
CA LYS A 105 -9.86 18.86 3.78
C LYS A 105 -9.52 18.97 5.27
N ARG A 106 -9.62 17.88 6.01
CA ARG A 106 -9.28 17.86 7.43
C ARG A 106 -7.79 18.08 7.65
N LEU A 107 -6.94 17.36 6.92
CA LEU A 107 -5.49 17.48 7.06
C LEU A 107 -4.98 18.86 6.64
N ILE A 108 -5.50 19.45 5.56
CA ILE A 108 -5.13 20.81 5.16
C ILE A 108 -5.41 21.79 6.30
N LYS A 109 -6.61 21.73 6.91
CA LYS A 109 -6.99 22.62 8.03
C LYS A 109 -6.07 22.48 9.25
N GLU A 110 -5.65 21.26 9.56
CA GLU A 110 -4.76 20.99 10.71
C GLU A 110 -3.31 21.41 10.42
N LEU A 111 -2.86 21.25 9.18
CA LEU A 111 -1.46 21.42 8.79
C LEU A 111 -1.13 22.84 8.30
N GLU A 112 -2.12 23.65 7.88
CA GLU A 112 -1.89 25.01 7.32
C GLU A 112 -1.16 25.97 8.26
N LYS A 113 -1.22 25.71 9.57
CA LYS A 113 -0.52 26.51 10.60
C LYS A 113 0.83 25.94 11.01
N SER A 114 1.22 24.85 10.38
CA SER A 114 2.51 24.19 10.67
C SER A 114 3.65 24.99 10.08
N GLU A 115 4.74 25.14 10.84
CA GLU A 115 5.99 25.68 10.36
C GLU A 115 6.91 24.62 9.72
N LYS A 116 6.46 23.35 9.74
CA LYS A 116 7.19 22.21 9.17
C LYS A 116 7.12 22.22 7.66
N GLU A 117 8.22 21.86 6.99
CA GLU A 117 8.22 21.66 5.54
C GLU A 117 7.44 20.36 5.20
N ILE A 118 6.30 20.53 4.55
CA ILE A 118 5.37 19.44 4.26
C ILE A 118 5.24 19.24 2.75
N LEU A 119 5.35 18.00 2.31
CA LEU A 119 4.98 17.58 0.96
C LEU A 119 3.62 16.90 1.01
N PHE A 120 2.64 17.42 0.28
CA PHE A 120 1.26 16.95 0.30
C PHE A 120 0.85 16.41 -1.07
N VAL A 121 0.75 15.10 -1.22
CA VAL A 121 0.31 14.42 -2.44
C VAL A 121 -1.15 14.02 -2.31
N LYS A 122 -2.03 14.68 -3.08
CA LYS A 122 -3.50 14.55 -2.98
C LYS A 122 -4.03 13.21 -3.48
N GLY A 123 -3.28 12.52 -4.36
CA GLY A 123 -3.69 11.25 -4.96
C GLY A 123 -4.85 11.40 -5.97
N ILE A 124 -4.92 12.54 -6.65
CA ILE A 124 -5.91 12.83 -7.71
C ILE A 124 -5.20 12.68 -9.05
N ILE A 125 -5.57 11.65 -9.82
CA ILE A 125 -4.98 11.41 -11.15
C ILE A 125 -5.69 12.30 -12.16
N GLU A 126 -4.94 13.23 -12.73
CA GLU A 126 -5.39 14.17 -13.78
C GLU A 126 -4.48 14.04 -15.00
N PRO A 127 -4.90 14.54 -16.19
CA PRO A 127 -4.08 14.48 -17.41
C PRO A 127 -2.73 15.18 -17.27
N THR A 128 -2.67 16.24 -16.45
CA THR A 128 -1.46 17.02 -16.20
C THR A 128 -1.14 17.06 -14.72
N GLN A 129 0.12 16.82 -14.38
CA GLN A 129 0.60 17.02 -13.03
C GLN A 129 0.60 18.51 -12.69
N GLN A 130 0.07 18.83 -11.53
CA GLN A 130 0.03 20.19 -10.99
C GLN A 130 0.70 20.23 -9.63
N ASN A 131 1.45 21.27 -9.38
CA ASN A 131 2.01 21.54 -8.06
C ASN A 131 1.87 23.01 -7.70
N GLU A 132 1.79 23.29 -6.41
CA GLU A 132 1.77 24.63 -5.85
C GLU A 132 2.43 24.64 -4.47
N LYS A 133 3.11 25.70 -4.12
CA LYS A 133 3.62 25.92 -2.76
C LYS A 133 2.77 27.01 -2.09
N ARG A 134 2.24 26.69 -0.90
CA ARG A 134 1.56 27.64 -0.03
C ARG A 134 2.20 27.54 1.36
N ASN A 135 2.83 28.64 1.79
CA ASN A 135 3.61 28.67 3.03
C ASN A 135 4.67 27.55 3.05
N SER A 136 4.67 26.72 4.07
CA SER A 136 5.58 25.58 4.24
C SER A 136 5.06 24.28 3.59
N ILE A 137 3.92 24.31 2.87
CA ILE A 137 3.33 23.12 2.27
C ILE A 137 3.46 23.17 0.75
N THR A 138 4.08 22.14 0.18
CA THR A 138 4.12 21.91 -1.27
C THR A 138 3.09 20.85 -1.63
N TYR A 139 2.13 21.21 -2.46
CA TYR A 139 1.04 20.34 -2.90
C TYR A 139 1.32 19.76 -4.27
N TYR A 140 0.98 18.49 -4.46
CA TYR A 140 0.89 17.83 -5.75
C TYR A 140 -0.47 17.13 -5.89
N ASN A 141 -1.07 17.21 -7.08
CA ASN A 141 -2.28 16.41 -7.36
C ASN A 141 -1.95 14.91 -7.37
N PHE A 142 -0.87 14.50 -8.05
CA PHE A 142 -0.30 13.14 -8.02
C PHE A 142 1.20 13.17 -8.30
N MET A 143 1.87 12.05 -8.05
CA MET A 143 3.25 11.80 -8.43
C MET A 143 3.36 10.48 -9.18
N ASN A 144 4.27 10.41 -10.15
CA ASN A 144 4.66 9.15 -10.76
C ASN A 144 5.54 8.34 -9.77
N SER A 145 5.92 7.13 -10.15
CA SER A 145 6.63 6.22 -9.24
C SER A 145 8.05 6.67 -8.89
N GLU A 146 8.73 7.32 -9.81
CA GLU A 146 10.10 7.83 -9.59
C GLU A 146 10.07 9.04 -8.66
N GLU A 147 9.17 9.98 -8.93
CA GLU A 147 8.94 11.15 -8.07
C GLU A 147 8.54 10.75 -6.65
N LEU A 148 7.58 9.81 -6.53
CA LEU A 148 7.14 9.30 -5.25
C LEU A 148 8.27 8.59 -4.50
N GLY A 149 9.09 7.81 -5.21
CA GLY A 149 10.27 7.16 -4.63
C GLY A 149 11.27 8.18 -4.08
N THR A 150 11.51 9.26 -4.79
CA THR A 150 12.36 10.36 -4.35
C THR A 150 11.74 11.07 -3.14
N ALA A 151 10.46 11.43 -3.22
CA ALA A 151 9.73 12.10 -2.15
C ALA A 151 9.74 11.28 -0.84
N LEU A 152 9.52 9.97 -0.93
CA LEU A 152 9.60 9.07 0.23
C LEU A 152 11.00 9.04 0.84
N ASN A 153 12.05 9.01 0.02
CA ASN A 153 13.43 9.02 0.53
C ASN A 153 13.82 10.37 1.16
N GLU A 154 13.32 11.48 0.62
CA GLU A 154 13.60 12.84 1.10
C GLU A 154 12.73 13.30 2.28
N SER A 155 11.80 12.47 2.76
CA SER A 155 10.90 12.78 3.86
C SER A 155 11.32 12.07 5.15
N ASP A 156 11.20 12.73 6.30
CA ASP A 156 11.49 12.11 7.61
C ASP A 156 10.35 11.14 8.02
N VAL A 157 9.12 11.63 7.98
CA VAL A 157 7.93 10.88 8.38
C VAL A 157 6.88 10.88 7.25
N VAL A 158 6.11 9.81 7.17
CA VAL A 158 5.01 9.68 6.18
C VAL A 158 3.67 9.55 6.91
N LEU A 159 2.67 10.33 6.50
CA LEU A 159 1.28 10.16 6.90
C LEU A 159 0.50 9.69 5.68
N CYS A 160 -0.11 8.52 5.76
CA CYS A 160 -0.80 7.92 4.63
C CYS A 160 -1.95 7.01 5.08
N ARG A 161 -2.72 6.52 4.13
CA ARG A 161 -3.68 5.44 4.40
C ARG A 161 -2.97 4.09 4.32
N SER A 162 -3.47 3.11 5.09
CA SER A 162 -2.92 1.75 5.19
C SER A 162 -3.18 0.88 3.93
N GLY A 163 -3.02 1.44 2.73
CA GLY A 163 -3.04 0.67 1.49
C GLY A 163 -1.85 -0.29 1.46
N TYR A 164 -2.08 -1.58 1.16
CA TYR A 164 -1.05 -2.60 1.30
C TYR A 164 0.21 -2.33 0.45
N THR A 165 0.06 -1.77 -0.74
CA THR A 165 1.20 -1.36 -1.58
C THR A 165 2.06 -0.32 -0.87
N THR A 166 1.42 0.71 -0.29
CA THR A 166 2.13 1.74 0.48
C THR A 166 2.82 1.16 1.71
N VAL A 167 2.16 0.23 2.41
CA VAL A 167 2.77 -0.46 3.56
C VAL A 167 4.03 -1.23 3.16
N MET A 168 4.00 -1.93 2.01
CA MET A 168 5.17 -2.62 1.48
C MET A 168 6.31 -1.65 1.09
N ASP A 169 5.97 -0.52 0.46
CA ASP A 169 6.95 0.50 0.10
C ASP A 169 7.62 1.09 1.35
N LEU A 170 6.83 1.43 2.38
CA LEU A 170 7.33 1.98 3.64
C LEU A 170 8.19 0.97 4.41
N ALA A 171 7.79 -0.30 4.44
CA ALA A 171 8.58 -1.37 5.05
C ALA A 171 9.93 -1.56 4.33
N LYS A 172 9.92 -1.55 2.99
CA LYS A 172 11.16 -1.64 2.18
C LYS A 172 12.10 -0.49 2.43
N LEU A 173 11.56 0.72 2.64
CA LEU A 173 12.33 1.94 2.89
C LEU A 173 12.68 2.13 4.37
N GLU A 174 12.16 1.29 5.27
CA GLU A 174 12.27 1.44 6.74
C GLU A 174 11.81 2.83 7.22
N LYS A 175 10.72 3.33 6.62
CA LYS A 175 10.19 4.66 6.92
C LYS A 175 9.25 4.64 8.12
N LYS A 176 9.35 5.68 8.96
CA LYS A 176 8.37 5.96 10.01
C LYS A 176 7.08 6.44 9.37
N ALA A 177 5.95 5.90 9.78
CA ALA A 177 4.65 6.26 9.22
C ALA A 177 3.53 6.30 10.26
N PHE A 178 2.55 7.17 9.98
CA PHE A 178 1.24 7.22 10.62
C PHE A 178 0.16 6.79 9.62
N PHE A 179 -0.85 6.07 10.12
CA PHE A 179 -1.99 5.58 9.33
C PHE A 179 -3.33 6.10 9.86
#